data_adf3b9e3c9c00952ff54d1570ca67d8c
#
_entry.id   adf3b9e3c9c00952ff54d1570ca67d8c
#
_cell.length_a   1.000
_cell.length_b   1.000
_cell.length_c   1.000
_cell.angle_alpha   90.00
_cell.angle_beta   90.00
_cell.angle_gamma   90.00
#
_symmetry.space_group_name_H-M   'P 1'
#
loop_
_entity.id
_entity.type
_entity.pdbx_description
1 polymer ?
#
loop_
_entity_poly.entity_id
_entity_poly.type
_entity_poly.pdbx_seq_one_letter_code
_entity_poly.pdbx_strand_id
1 'polypeptide(L)'
;FIRPDSNNSLTIGSSSLRYSTIYATTFDGTSTAAQYADIAERYLADQQYEVGTVMAVGGLYEVTAASSGIAHSVIGVISEFPALLMNKNLEGGSIIALKGRVPVKIAGQVSKGDRLTVAPNERGLAIANNDPSVHSFAIALQNSDGGTVEAVIL
;
A
#
# COMPACT_ATOMS: atom_id res chain seq x y z
N PHE A 1 -27.72 8.93 -24.44
CA PHE A 1 -27.29 8.03 -23.40
C PHE A 1 -27.04 6.64 -23.98
N ILE A 2 -26.09 5.89 -23.45
CA ILE A 2 -25.73 4.55 -23.97
C ILE A 2 -26.44 3.49 -23.10
N ARG A 3 -27.32 2.70 -23.70
CA ARG A 3 -28.07 1.64 -23.02
C ARG A 3 -28.01 0.36 -23.85
N PRO A 4 -27.72 -0.81 -23.25
CA PRO A 4 -27.82 -2.08 -23.96
C PRO A 4 -29.30 -2.47 -24.21
N ASP A 5 -29.51 -3.24 -25.25
CA ASP A 5 -30.86 -3.75 -25.61
C ASP A 5 -31.33 -4.90 -24.70
N SER A 6 -30.37 -5.59 -24.08
CA SER A 6 -30.61 -6.65 -23.11
C SER A 6 -29.56 -6.65 -22.00
N ASN A 7 -29.84 -7.34 -20.90
CA ASN A 7 -28.93 -7.40 -19.75
C ASN A 7 -27.60 -8.07 -20.14
N ASN A 8 -26.47 -7.47 -19.71
CA ASN A 8 -25.09 -7.93 -19.97
C ASN A 8 -24.71 -8.08 -21.44
N SER A 9 -25.32 -7.31 -22.34
CA SER A 9 -25.11 -7.43 -23.78
C SER A 9 -24.15 -6.42 -24.38
N LEU A 10 -23.73 -5.40 -23.65
CA LEU A 10 -22.88 -4.33 -24.15
C LEU A 10 -21.57 -4.23 -23.37
N THR A 11 -20.47 -4.18 -24.10
CA THR A 11 -19.13 -3.94 -23.54
C THR A 11 -18.64 -2.55 -23.92
N ILE A 12 -18.03 -1.83 -22.98
CA ILE A 12 -17.36 -0.56 -23.23
C ILE A 12 -15.84 -0.80 -23.28
N GLY A 13 -15.27 -0.65 -24.48
CA GLY A 13 -13.86 -0.99 -24.75
C GLY A 13 -13.64 -2.50 -24.99
N SER A 14 -12.37 -2.90 -25.06
CA SER A 14 -11.95 -4.30 -25.21
C SER A 14 -10.62 -4.54 -24.48
N SER A 15 -10.14 -5.78 -24.48
CA SER A 15 -8.84 -6.12 -23.87
C SER A 15 -7.65 -5.41 -24.56
N SER A 16 -7.80 -5.07 -25.85
CA SER A 16 -6.77 -4.40 -26.66
C SER A 16 -7.01 -2.91 -26.87
N LEU A 17 -8.26 -2.42 -26.72
CA LEU A 17 -8.65 -1.02 -26.92
C LEU A 17 -9.41 -0.54 -25.68
N ARG A 18 -8.69 0.04 -24.74
CA ARG A 18 -9.20 0.51 -23.44
C ARG A 18 -9.39 2.01 -23.44
N TYR A 19 -10.35 2.49 -22.68
CA TYR A 19 -10.40 3.92 -22.34
C TYR A 19 -9.27 4.24 -21.36
N SER A 20 -8.58 5.36 -21.55
CA SER A 20 -7.54 5.81 -20.62
C SER A 20 -8.13 6.22 -19.27
N THR A 21 -9.30 6.86 -19.29
CA THR A 21 -9.97 7.33 -18.08
C THR A 21 -11.48 7.41 -18.30
N ILE A 22 -12.27 7.07 -17.27
CA ILE A 22 -13.70 7.28 -17.22
C ILE A 22 -14.01 8.18 -16.01
N TYR A 23 -14.58 9.37 -16.27
CA TYR A 23 -15.05 10.27 -15.21
C TYR A 23 -16.54 10.01 -14.96
N ALA A 24 -16.87 9.61 -13.74
CA ALA A 24 -18.25 9.38 -13.31
C ALA A 24 -18.42 9.85 -11.86
N THR A 25 -19.58 10.38 -11.53
CA THR A 25 -19.94 10.73 -10.15
C THR A 25 -20.17 9.47 -9.32
N THR A 26 -20.76 8.46 -9.92
CA THR A 26 -21.07 7.16 -9.28
C THR A 26 -20.75 6.04 -10.25
N PHE A 27 -20.19 4.96 -9.73
CA PHE A 27 -20.07 3.67 -10.41
C PHE A 27 -20.87 2.64 -9.59
N ASP A 28 -22.00 2.20 -10.13
CA ASP A 28 -22.84 1.18 -9.53
C ASP A 28 -22.67 -0.13 -10.32
N GLY A 29 -21.86 -1.03 -9.78
CA GLY A 29 -21.51 -2.28 -10.44
C GLY A 29 -20.50 -3.08 -9.62
N THR A 30 -20.20 -4.30 -10.07
CA THR A 30 -19.19 -5.17 -9.47
C THR A 30 -17.88 -5.04 -10.23
N SER A 31 -16.81 -4.61 -9.55
CA SER A 31 -15.43 -4.72 -10.07
C SER A 31 -14.89 -6.12 -9.77
N THR A 32 -14.66 -6.92 -10.81
CA THR A 32 -14.18 -8.30 -10.68
C THR A 32 -12.67 -8.42 -10.74
N ALA A 33 -11.96 -7.36 -11.15
CA ALA A 33 -10.51 -7.34 -11.24
C ALA A 33 -9.97 -5.91 -11.05
N ALA A 34 -8.89 -5.79 -10.28
CA ALA A 34 -8.05 -4.61 -10.21
C ALA A 34 -6.61 -4.99 -10.60
N GLN A 35 -5.90 -4.09 -11.29
CA GLN A 35 -4.52 -4.34 -11.72
C GLN A 35 -3.55 -4.29 -10.54
N TYR A 36 -3.86 -3.48 -9.52
CA TYR A 36 -3.04 -3.25 -8.33
C TYR A 36 -3.68 -3.92 -7.12
N ALA A 37 -2.90 -4.17 -6.08
CA ALA A 37 -3.25 -5.10 -5.02
C ALA A 37 -3.36 -4.48 -3.63
N ASP A 38 -3.29 -3.15 -3.51
CA ASP A 38 -3.36 -2.44 -2.23
C ASP A 38 -4.46 -1.37 -2.19
N ILE A 39 -4.94 -1.11 -0.98
CA ILE A 39 -5.84 -0.01 -0.65
C ILE A 39 -5.02 1.02 0.10
N ALA A 40 -5.02 2.25 -0.40
CA ALA A 40 -4.20 3.33 0.14
C ALA A 40 -5.01 4.60 0.42
N GLU A 41 -4.44 5.45 1.24
CA GLU A 41 -4.94 6.79 1.54
C GLU A 41 -3.80 7.81 1.48
N ARG A 42 -4.13 9.08 1.19
CA ARG A 42 -3.16 10.16 1.29
C ARG A 42 -3.11 10.73 2.70
N TYR A 43 -1.89 10.90 3.21
CA TYR A 43 -1.56 11.54 4.48
C TYR A 43 -0.48 12.60 4.30
N LEU A 44 -0.51 13.65 5.10
CA LEU A 44 0.56 14.64 5.14
C LEU A 44 1.77 14.06 5.88
N ALA A 45 2.87 13.86 5.14
CA ALA A 45 4.14 13.42 5.70
C ALA A 45 5.08 14.60 5.96
N ASP A 46 6.00 14.44 6.90
CA ASP A 46 6.99 15.47 7.27
C ASP A 46 8.06 15.70 6.19
N GLN A 47 8.17 14.79 5.23
CA GLN A 47 9.00 14.91 4.02
C GLN A 47 8.51 13.93 2.94
N GLN A 48 9.13 13.96 1.76
CA GLN A 48 8.92 12.92 0.76
C GLN A 48 9.69 11.65 1.13
N TYR A 49 9.03 10.51 0.97
CA TYR A 49 9.58 9.18 1.21
C TYR A 49 9.49 8.32 -0.04
N GLU A 50 10.47 7.45 -0.23
CA GLU A 50 10.48 6.50 -1.34
C GLU A 50 9.48 5.36 -1.11
N VAL A 51 9.01 4.76 -2.20
CA VAL A 51 8.13 3.57 -2.19
C VAL A 51 8.75 2.45 -1.33
N GLY A 52 7.91 1.77 -0.58
CA GLY A 52 8.33 0.72 0.35
C GLY A 52 8.72 1.20 1.75
N THR A 53 8.81 2.51 1.99
CA THR A 53 9.10 3.04 3.33
C THR A 53 7.95 2.77 4.29
N VAL A 54 8.25 2.18 5.45
CA VAL A 54 7.27 1.92 6.52
C VAL A 54 6.93 3.22 7.24
N MET A 55 5.63 3.51 7.35
CA MET A 55 5.11 4.78 7.88
C MET A 55 4.33 4.58 9.17
N ALA A 56 4.47 5.52 10.09
CA ALA A 56 3.78 5.55 11.37
C ALA A 56 3.13 6.91 11.62
N VAL A 57 2.06 6.95 12.39
CA VAL A 57 1.48 8.20 12.89
C VAL A 57 2.50 8.89 13.79
N GLY A 58 2.79 10.16 13.51
CA GLY A 58 3.78 10.95 14.24
C GLY A 58 4.53 11.95 13.34
N GLY A 59 5.59 12.54 13.89
CA GLY A 59 6.34 13.59 13.22
C GLY A 59 5.68 14.97 13.34
N LEU A 60 6.03 15.86 12.42
CA LEU A 60 5.53 17.25 12.42
C LEU A 60 4.09 17.38 11.92
N TYR A 61 3.69 16.47 11.02
CA TYR A 61 2.36 16.41 10.42
C TYR A 61 1.62 15.13 10.87
N GLU A 62 0.91 14.46 9.94
CA GLU A 62 0.14 13.27 10.29
C GLU A 62 1.02 12.02 10.42
N VAL A 63 2.04 11.90 9.54
CA VAL A 63 2.85 10.68 9.44
C VAL A 63 4.33 10.97 9.22
N THR A 64 5.16 10.02 9.66
CA THR A 64 6.62 10.03 9.48
C THR A 64 7.13 8.60 9.24
N ALA A 65 8.39 8.44 8.79
CA ALA A 65 9.02 7.13 8.70
C ALA A 65 9.04 6.45 10.08
N ALA A 66 8.56 5.21 10.13
CA ALA A 66 8.47 4.43 11.36
C ALA A 66 9.86 4.24 12.02
N SER A 67 9.89 4.25 13.34
CA SER A 67 11.05 3.94 14.16
C SER A 67 10.64 3.06 15.34
N SER A 68 11.61 2.47 16.04
CA SER A 68 11.33 1.59 17.18
C SER A 68 10.49 2.26 18.28
N GLY A 69 10.68 3.56 18.51
CA GLY A 69 9.91 4.32 19.52
C GLY A 69 8.43 4.51 19.19
N ILE A 70 8.05 4.42 17.91
CA ILE A 70 6.67 4.58 17.42
C ILE A 70 6.20 3.36 16.61
N ALA A 71 6.81 2.21 16.78
CA ALA A 71 6.46 0.98 16.05
C ALA A 71 4.99 0.55 16.28
N HIS A 72 4.40 0.88 17.42
CA HIS A 72 3.00 0.62 17.75
C HIS A 72 2.00 1.46 16.94
N SER A 73 2.46 2.54 16.31
CA SER A 73 1.63 3.45 15.51
C SER A 73 1.85 3.31 14.00
N VAL A 74 2.46 2.20 13.55
CA VAL A 74 2.59 1.90 12.11
C VAL A 74 1.20 1.81 11.50
N ILE A 75 0.99 2.55 10.39
CA ILE A 75 -0.26 2.54 9.64
C ILE A 75 -0.14 1.91 8.26
N GLY A 76 1.06 1.80 7.71
CA GLY A 76 1.23 1.24 6.39
C GLY A 76 2.59 1.52 5.76
N VAL A 77 2.63 1.48 4.44
CA VAL A 77 3.86 1.57 3.63
C VAL A 77 3.63 2.51 2.46
N ILE A 78 4.63 3.32 2.08
CA ILE A 78 4.53 4.18 0.90
C ILE A 78 4.27 3.32 -0.34
N SER A 79 3.17 3.63 -1.05
CA SER A 79 2.76 2.99 -2.30
C SER A 79 2.85 3.97 -3.48
N GLU A 80 2.91 3.43 -4.70
CA GLU A 80 2.95 4.23 -5.93
C GLU A 80 1.62 4.15 -6.69
N PHE A 81 1.08 2.95 -6.87
CA PHE A 81 -0.10 2.68 -7.69
C PHE A 81 -1.12 1.80 -6.96
N PRO A 82 -1.89 2.35 -6.01
CA PRO A 82 -2.90 1.56 -5.30
C PRO A 82 -4.09 1.20 -6.20
N ALA A 83 -4.76 0.08 -5.90
CA ALA A 83 -6.01 -0.31 -6.53
C ALA A 83 -7.16 0.64 -6.17
N LEU A 84 -7.16 1.14 -4.94
CA LEU A 84 -8.08 2.15 -4.43
C LEU A 84 -7.32 3.22 -3.67
N LEU A 85 -7.52 4.49 -4.03
CA LEU A 85 -6.93 5.63 -3.33
C LEU A 85 -8.01 6.47 -2.67
N MET A 86 -7.99 6.50 -1.34
CA MET A 86 -8.81 7.39 -0.53
C MET A 86 -8.13 8.75 -0.34
N ASN A 87 -8.90 9.77 0.02
CA ASN A 87 -8.41 11.14 0.28
C ASN A 87 -7.54 11.70 -0.86
N LYS A 88 -7.86 11.33 -2.12
CA LYS A 88 -7.02 11.60 -3.31
C LYS A 88 -6.76 13.09 -3.57
N ASN A 89 -7.62 13.97 -3.05
CA ASN A 89 -7.54 15.43 -3.26
C ASN A 89 -6.65 16.13 -2.22
N LEU A 90 -6.07 15.41 -1.25
CA LEU A 90 -5.15 15.98 -0.28
C LEU A 90 -3.87 16.42 -1.00
N GLU A 91 -3.69 17.73 -1.18
CA GLU A 91 -2.51 18.30 -1.82
C GLU A 91 -1.25 18.04 -0.98
N GLY A 92 -0.16 17.65 -1.62
CA GLY A 92 1.10 17.30 -0.96
C GLY A 92 1.09 15.99 -0.16
N GLY A 93 -0.06 15.29 -0.11
CA GLY A 93 -0.17 14.04 0.64
C GLY A 93 0.59 12.88 -0.01
N SER A 94 1.33 12.12 0.81
CA SER A 94 1.96 10.85 0.43
C SER A 94 0.93 9.73 0.38
N ILE A 95 1.07 8.82 -0.60
CA ILE A 95 0.19 7.67 -0.74
C ILE A 95 0.68 6.55 0.18
N ILE A 96 -0.13 6.13 1.14
CA ILE A 96 0.21 5.08 2.09
C ILE A 96 -0.76 3.91 1.93
N ALA A 97 -0.22 2.75 1.55
CA ALA A 97 -0.97 1.50 1.54
C ALA A 97 -1.30 1.08 2.97
N LEU A 98 -2.57 0.93 3.27
CA LEU A 98 -3.09 0.53 4.57
C LEU A 98 -3.37 -0.98 4.63
N LYS A 99 -3.58 -1.60 3.47
CA LYS A 99 -3.93 -3.03 3.35
C LYS A 99 -3.56 -3.53 1.95
N GLY A 100 -3.17 -4.80 1.87
CA GLY A 100 -2.91 -5.46 0.60
C GLY A 100 -1.44 -5.74 0.35
N ARG A 101 -1.09 -6.02 -0.90
CA ARG A 101 0.27 -6.40 -1.31
C ARG A 101 1.06 -5.16 -1.74
N VAL A 102 2.24 -4.99 -1.16
CA VAL A 102 3.14 -3.86 -1.43
C VAL A 102 4.61 -4.29 -1.32
N PRO A 103 5.54 -3.62 -2.01
CA PRO A 103 6.95 -3.72 -1.70
C PRO A 103 7.22 -3.03 -0.35
N VAL A 104 8.01 -3.66 0.51
CA VAL A 104 8.44 -3.13 1.82
C VAL A 104 9.96 -3.07 1.85
N LYS A 105 10.53 -1.94 2.22
CA LYS A 105 11.97 -1.79 2.43
C LYS A 105 12.39 -2.56 3.68
N ILE A 106 13.46 -3.34 3.57
CA ILE A 106 13.96 -4.20 4.63
C ILE A 106 15.43 -3.96 4.95
N ALA A 107 15.79 -4.16 6.21
CA ALA A 107 17.16 -4.24 6.70
C ALA A 107 17.52 -5.71 6.96
N GLY A 108 18.40 -6.28 6.14
CA GLY A 108 18.85 -7.66 6.26
C GLY A 108 17.97 -8.67 5.49
N GLN A 109 18.16 -9.95 5.81
CA GLN A 109 17.49 -11.05 5.15
C GLN A 109 16.08 -11.28 5.67
N VAL A 110 15.17 -11.64 4.77
CA VAL A 110 13.79 -12.02 5.06
C VAL A 110 13.44 -13.27 4.27
N SER A 111 12.77 -14.22 4.90
CA SER A 111 12.24 -15.43 4.28
C SER A 111 10.74 -15.32 4.04
N LYS A 112 10.25 -16.00 3.02
CA LYS A 112 8.81 -16.11 2.78
C LYS A 112 8.09 -16.64 4.02
N GLY A 113 7.04 -15.94 4.44
CA GLY A 113 6.25 -16.25 5.63
C GLY A 113 6.70 -15.52 6.90
N ASP A 114 7.87 -14.86 6.89
CA ASP A 114 8.31 -14.09 8.04
C ASP A 114 7.38 -12.91 8.31
N ARG A 115 7.13 -12.66 9.58
CA ARG A 115 6.48 -11.46 10.07
C ARG A 115 7.46 -10.28 10.03
N LEU A 116 6.97 -9.14 9.57
CA LEU A 116 7.75 -7.92 9.47
C LEU A 116 7.38 -6.94 10.58
N THR A 117 8.40 -6.46 11.28
CA THR A 117 8.33 -5.38 12.27
C THR A 117 9.25 -4.23 11.88
N VAL A 118 9.12 -3.10 12.55
CA VAL A 118 9.99 -1.93 12.32
C VAL A 118 11.42 -2.26 12.71
N ALA A 119 12.38 -1.91 11.84
CA ALA A 119 13.81 -2.07 12.14
C ALA A 119 14.22 -1.16 13.30
N PRO A 120 14.96 -1.67 14.32
CA PRO A 120 15.25 -0.90 15.53
C PRO A 120 16.20 0.29 15.28
N ASN A 121 17.11 0.17 14.31
CA ASN A 121 18.16 1.15 14.07
C ASN A 121 18.04 1.90 12.73
N GLU A 122 17.04 1.55 11.90
CA GLU A 122 16.89 2.12 10.57
C GLU A 122 15.43 2.56 10.34
N ARG A 123 15.24 3.87 10.34
CA ARG A 123 13.90 4.46 10.17
C ARG A 123 13.29 4.11 8.80
N GLY A 124 12.02 3.75 8.81
CA GLY A 124 11.26 3.43 7.61
C GLY A 124 11.56 2.06 6.99
N LEU A 125 12.45 1.26 7.60
CA LEU A 125 12.73 -0.09 7.18
C LEU A 125 12.08 -1.11 8.11
N ALA A 126 11.85 -2.31 7.59
CA ALA A 126 11.39 -3.47 8.35
C ALA A 126 12.50 -4.52 8.50
N ILE A 127 12.34 -5.37 9.50
CA ILE A 127 13.10 -6.61 9.68
C ILE A 127 12.17 -7.79 9.87
N ALA A 128 12.64 -8.99 9.60
CA ALA A 128 11.97 -10.22 9.99
C ALA A 128 12.00 -10.38 11.52
N ASN A 129 10.83 -10.58 12.13
CA ASN A 129 10.73 -10.94 13.55
C ASN A 129 9.46 -11.77 13.77
N ASN A 130 9.64 -13.06 14.06
CA ASN A 130 8.57 -14.03 14.25
C ASN A 130 8.15 -14.19 15.72
N ASP A 131 8.68 -13.37 16.64
CA ASP A 131 8.24 -13.36 18.03
C ASP A 131 6.80 -12.85 18.11
N PRO A 132 5.85 -13.66 18.62
CA PRO A 132 4.43 -13.28 18.69
C PRO A 132 4.17 -12.12 19.67
N SER A 133 5.09 -11.80 20.57
CA SER A 133 4.98 -10.66 21.48
C SER A 133 5.35 -9.32 20.83
N VAL A 134 5.98 -9.36 19.64
CA VAL A 134 6.38 -8.16 18.91
C VAL A 134 5.31 -7.78 17.90
N HIS A 135 4.97 -6.49 17.88
CA HIS A 135 4.01 -5.97 16.90
C HIS A 135 4.56 -6.13 15.47
N SER A 136 3.86 -6.88 14.65
CA SER A 136 4.13 -7.03 13.23
C SER A 136 3.03 -6.37 12.40
N PHE A 137 3.42 -5.67 11.34
CA PHE A 137 2.48 -4.98 10.45
C PHE A 137 2.28 -5.67 9.10
N ALA A 138 3.15 -6.61 8.72
CA ALA A 138 3.08 -7.31 7.45
C ALA A 138 3.65 -8.72 7.52
N ILE A 139 3.41 -9.51 6.46
CA ILE A 139 4.01 -10.84 6.25
C ILE A 139 4.68 -10.87 4.89
N ALA A 140 5.93 -11.34 4.82
CA ALA A 140 6.70 -11.47 3.59
C ALA A 140 6.12 -12.57 2.68
N LEU A 141 6.00 -12.27 1.39
CA LEU A 141 5.45 -13.18 0.37
C LEU A 141 6.55 -13.92 -0.41
N GLN A 142 7.79 -13.50 -0.26
CA GLN A 142 8.96 -14.09 -0.93
C GLN A 142 10.21 -13.93 -0.08
N ASN A 143 11.31 -14.61 -0.48
CA ASN A 143 12.62 -14.40 0.12
C ASN A 143 13.26 -13.14 -0.43
N SER A 144 14.07 -12.48 0.38
CA SER A 144 14.91 -11.36 -0.04
C SER A 144 16.17 -11.28 0.84
N ASP A 145 17.32 -10.98 0.22
CA ASP A 145 18.59 -10.79 0.92
C ASP A 145 18.84 -9.33 1.33
N GLY A 146 17.88 -8.44 1.08
CA GLY A 146 17.95 -7.02 1.40
C GLY A 146 17.22 -6.13 0.37
N GLY A 147 17.24 -4.82 0.58
CA GLY A 147 16.57 -3.84 -0.26
C GLY A 147 15.06 -3.82 -0.06
N THR A 148 14.30 -4.57 -0.86
CA THR A 148 12.83 -4.66 -0.74
C THR A 148 12.35 -6.10 -0.77
N VAL A 149 11.20 -6.35 -0.15
CA VAL A 149 10.47 -7.63 -0.20
C VAL A 149 8.99 -7.36 -0.48
N GLU A 150 8.38 -8.19 -1.33
CA GLU A 150 6.91 -8.19 -1.47
C GLU A 150 6.27 -8.73 -0.19
N ALA A 151 5.35 -7.96 0.38
CA ALA A 151 4.66 -8.33 1.61
C ALA A 151 3.16 -8.01 1.54
N VAL A 152 2.38 -8.66 2.38
CA VAL A 152 0.97 -8.32 2.63
C VAL A 152 0.85 -7.61 3.97
N ILE A 153 0.23 -6.41 3.97
CA ILE A 153 -0.09 -5.65 5.19
C ILE A 153 -1.24 -6.36 5.93
N LEU A 154 -1.08 -6.54 7.25
CA LEU A 154 -1.99 -7.25 8.14
C LEU A 154 -3.24 -6.43 8.51
#